data_796e40b2d245dfbfce50b0f8ea79b30f
#
_entry.id   796e40b2d245dfbfce50b0f8ea79b30f
#
_cell.length_a   1.000
_cell.length_b   1.000
_cell.length_c   1.000
_cell.angle_alpha   90.00
_cell.angle_beta   90.00
_cell.angle_gamma   90.00
#
_symmetry.space_group_name_H-M   'P 1'
#
loop_
_entity.id
_entity.type
_entity.pdbx_description
1 polymer ?
#
loop_
_entity_poly.entity_id
_entity_poly.type
_entity_poly.pdbx_seq_one_letter_code
_entity_poly.pdbx_strand_id
1 'polypeptide(L)'
;MMDWTDRHCRVLHRTLTGRSLLYTEMVTTGAVLHGDRRRLLGFDPAEHPVALQLGGSDPKDLVAAARIGEAEGDDEINLNVGCPSDRVQSGRFGACLMREPELVAECMAAMGAAVSVPVTVKC
;
A
#
# COMPACT_ATOMS: atom_id res chain seq x y z
N MET A 1 2.58 4.14 7.01
CA MET A 1 3.23 3.73 8.30
C MET A 1 2.85 2.29 8.58
N MET A 2 3.63 1.56 9.38
CA MET A 2 3.33 0.15 9.69
C MET A 2 2.27 -0.05 10.78
N ASP A 3 1.92 0.97 11.53
CA ASP A 3 0.92 0.96 12.59
C ASP A 3 0.16 2.29 12.58
N TRP A 4 -0.92 2.40 13.37
CA TRP A 4 -1.70 3.60 13.67
C TRP A 4 -2.84 3.98 12.73
N THR A 5 -2.89 3.48 11.51
CA THR A 5 -3.99 3.77 10.57
C THR A 5 -4.79 2.51 10.23
N ASP A 6 -5.14 1.77 11.27
CA ASP A 6 -6.00 0.60 11.15
C ASP A 6 -7.44 0.99 10.74
N ARG A 7 -8.28 0.00 10.48
CA ARG A 7 -9.67 0.22 10.07
C ARG A 7 -10.45 1.09 11.07
N HIS A 8 -10.20 0.98 12.36
CA HIS A 8 -10.92 1.74 13.38
C HIS A 8 -10.49 3.21 13.35
N CYS A 9 -9.20 3.48 13.21
CA CYS A 9 -8.66 4.81 13.03
C CYS A 9 -9.21 5.46 11.74
N ARG A 10 -9.24 4.72 10.63
CA ARG A 10 -9.76 5.24 9.35
C ARG A 10 -11.25 5.56 9.41
N VAL A 11 -12.06 4.71 10.05
CA VAL A 11 -13.48 5.01 10.28
C VAL A 11 -13.65 6.27 11.11
N LEU A 12 -12.86 6.45 12.20
CA LEU A 12 -12.86 7.69 12.96
C LEU A 12 -12.50 8.90 12.09
N HIS A 13 -11.44 8.81 11.28
CA HIS A 13 -11.07 9.88 10.37
C HIS A 13 -12.18 10.20 9.37
N ARG A 14 -12.89 9.21 8.88
CA ARG A 14 -14.02 9.40 7.96
C ARG A 14 -15.18 10.16 8.60
N THR A 15 -15.39 10.06 9.91
CA THR A 15 -16.39 10.89 10.61
C THR A 15 -16.01 12.37 10.64
N LEU A 16 -14.71 12.68 10.54
CA LEU A 16 -14.19 14.04 10.53
C LEU A 16 -14.10 14.65 9.13
N THR A 17 -13.99 13.82 8.09
CA THR A 17 -13.85 14.29 6.71
C THR A 17 -14.48 13.32 5.70
N GLY A 18 -15.39 13.81 4.88
CA GLY A 18 -16.00 13.05 3.79
C GLY A 18 -15.21 13.12 2.46
N ARG A 19 -14.11 13.87 2.40
CA ARG A 19 -13.39 14.16 1.13
C ARG A 19 -11.96 13.66 1.06
N SER A 20 -11.33 13.37 2.21
CA SER A 20 -9.94 12.93 2.23
C SER A 20 -9.81 11.50 1.73
N LEU A 21 -8.81 11.23 0.90
CA LEU A 21 -8.33 9.88 0.64
C LEU A 21 -7.65 9.35 1.91
N LEU A 22 -8.12 8.23 2.43
CA LEU A 22 -7.54 7.59 3.60
C LEU A 22 -6.53 6.53 3.15
N TYR A 23 -5.46 6.36 3.91
CA TYR A 23 -4.43 5.37 3.63
C TYR A 23 -4.46 4.25 4.67
N THR A 24 -4.32 3.02 4.20
CA THR A 24 -4.09 1.89 5.09
C THR A 24 -2.73 2.02 5.79
N GLU A 25 -2.50 1.18 6.79
CA GLU A 25 -1.15 0.90 7.25
C GLU A 25 -0.33 0.35 6.08
N MET A 26 1.01 0.48 6.15
CA MET A 26 1.87 -0.15 5.14
C MET A 26 1.85 -1.67 5.33
N VAL A 27 1.34 -2.38 4.32
CA VAL A 27 1.31 -3.85 4.28
C VAL A 27 2.40 -4.35 3.35
N THR A 28 3.24 -5.28 3.80
CA THR A 28 4.28 -5.85 2.93
C THR A 28 3.67 -6.78 1.87
N THR A 29 4.30 -6.86 0.69
CA THR A 29 3.87 -7.78 -0.37
C THR A 29 3.75 -9.23 0.13
N GLY A 30 4.73 -9.70 0.90
CA GLY A 30 4.68 -11.03 1.50
C GLY A 30 3.48 -11.25 2.42
N ALA A 31 3.09 -10.23 3.19
CA ALA A 31 1.90 -10.31 4.04
C ALA A 31 0.60 -10.35 3.21
N VAL A 32 0.51 -9.58 2.11
CA VAL A 32 -0.63 -9.63 1.19
C VAL A 32 -0.76 -10.99 0.50
N LEU A 33 0.37 -11.55 0.05
CA LEU A 33 0.38 -12.80 -0.71
C LEU A 33 0.13 -14.04 0.14
N HIS A 34 0.66 -14.07 1.37
CA HIS A 34 0.71 -15.27 2.22
C HIS A 34 0.02 -15.13 3.57
N GLY A 35 -0.40 -13.92 3.95
CA GLY A 35 -1.03 -13.66 5.25
C GLY A 35 -2.56 -13.77 5.23
N ASP A 36 -3.15 -13.44 6.37
CA ASP A 36 -4.61 -13.34 6.51
C ASP A 36 -5.10 -12.03 5.87
N ARG A 37 -5.54 -12.12 4.62
CA ARG A 37 -6.02 -10.96 3.84
C ARG A 37 -7.18 -10.23 4.50
N ARG A 38 -8.14 -10.97 5.05
CA ARG A 38 -9.31 -10.36 5.69
C ARG A 38 -8.91 -9.48 6.87
N ARG A 39 -7.91 -9.91 7.62
CA ARG A 39 -7.37 -9.12 8.73
C ARG A 39 -6.55 -7.94 8.25
N LEU A 40 -5.72 -8.13 7.22
CA LEU A 40 -4.73 -7.15 6.78
C LEU A 40 -5.31 -6.09 5.85
N LEU A 41 -6.23 -6.47 4.96
CA LEU A 41 -6.76 -5.61 3.91
C LEU A 41 -8.22 -5.20 4.16
N GLY A 42 -8.94 -5.91 5.05
CA GLY A 42 -10.36 -5.64 5.26
C GLY A 42 -10.61 -4.22 5.78
N PHE A 43 -11.59 -3.55 5.21
CA PHE A 43 -12.06 -2.22 5.60
C PHE A 43 -13.59 -2.14 5.54
N ASP A 44 -14.16 -1.11 6.16
CA ASP A 44 -15.59 -0.82 6.10
C ASP A 44 -15.91 0.01 4.85
N PRO A 45 -17.00 -0.25 4.12
CA PRO A 45 -17.41 0.58 2.97
C PRO A 45 -17.50 2.08 3.27
N ALA A 46 -17.72 2.46 4.52
CA ALA A 46 -17.72 3.86 4.93
C ALA A 46 -16.33 4.52 4.84
N GLU A 47 -15.24 3.73 4.80
CA GLU A 47 -13.87 4.27 4.71
C GLU A 47 -13.52 4.86 3.34
N HIS A 48 -14.27 4.54 2.27
CA HIS A 48 -14.01 5.05 0.93
C HIS A 48 -14.00 6.58 0.83
N PRO A 49 -13.09 7.15 0.01
CA PRO A 49 -12.05 6.47 -0.74
C PRO A 49 -10.86 6.08 0.15
N VAL A 50 -10.31 4.89 -0.08
CA VAL A 50 -9.19 4.32 0.66
C VAL A 50 -8.09 3.81 -0.27
N ALA A 51 -6.83 4.11 0.07
CA ALA A 51 -5.64 3.65 -0.64
C ALA A 51 -4.93 2.54 0.14
N LEU A 52 -4.64 1.43 -0.53
CA LEU A 52 -3.76 0.39 0.01
C LEU A 52 -2.31 0.81 -0.13
N GLN A 53 -1.60 0.96 1.00
CA GLN A 53 -0.17 1.23 0.96
C GLN A 53 0.65 -0.06 1.05
N LEU A 54 1.46 -0.32 0.03
CA LEU A 54 2.32 -1.49 -0.09
C LEU A 54 3.77 -1.17 0.27
N GLY A 55 4.44 -2.15 0.90
CA GLY A 55 5.88 -2.18 1.08
C GLY A 55 6.47 -3.40 0.39
N GLY A 56 7.40 -3.17 -0.53
CA GLY A 56 8.05 -4.22 -1.31
C GLY A 56 9.03 -3.62 -2.33
N SER A 57 9.85 -4.46 -2.94
CA SER A 57 10.83 -4.08 -3.96
C SER A 57 10.91 -5.04 -5.14
N ASP A 58 10.17 -6.14 -5.12
CA ASP A 58 10.08 -7.05 -6.26
C ASP A 58 8.87 -6.66 -7.12
N PRO A 59 9.07 -6.31 -8.42
CA PRO A 59 7.97 -5.89 -9.30
C PRO A 59 6.87 -6.95 -9.46
N LYS A 60 7.22 -8.24 -9.45
CA LYS A 60 6.24 -9.33 -9.61
C LYS A 60 5.34 -9.46 -8.38
N ASP A 61 5.94 -9.42 -7.19
CA ASP A 61 5.20 -9.47 -5.94
C ASP A 61 4.31 -8.23 -5.77
N LEU A 62 4.82 -7.05 -6.15
CA LEU A 62 4.04 -5.81 -6.13
C LEU A 62 2.86 -5.85 -7.08
N VAL A 63 3.03 -6.38 -8.30
CA VAL A 63 1.92 -6.59 -9.25
C VAL A 63 0.86 -7.53 -8.67
N ALA A 64 1.29 -8.66 -8.08
CA ALA A 64 0.36 -9.61 -7.49
C ALA A 64 -0.41 -9.00 -6.30
N ALA A 65 0.29 -8.25 -5.43
CA ALA A 65 -0.31 -7.56 -4.30
C ALA A 65 -1.26 -6.42 -4.75
N ALA A 66 -0.89 -5.66 -5.78
CA ALA A 66 -1.73 -4.59 -6.34
C ALA A 66 -3.06 -5.13 -6.89
N ARG A 67 -3.02 -6.24 -7.64
CA ARG A 67 -4.22 -6.91 -8.14
C ARG A 67 -5.13 -7.40 -7.01
N ILE A 68 -4.54 -7.88 -5.92
CA ILE A 68 -5.32 -8.28 -4.74
C ILE A 68 -5.98 -7.06 -4.11
N GLY A 69 -5.27 -5.95 -3.91
CA GLY A 69 -5.85 -4.72 -3.38
C GLY A 69 -7.01 -4.19 -4.24
N GLU A 70 -6.82 -4.12 -5.56
CA GLU A 70 -7.90 -3.75 -6.47
C GLU A 70 -9.11 -4.69 -6.36
N ALA A 71 -8.89 -6.00 -6.26
CA ALA A 71 -9.97 -6.99 -6.11
C ALA A 71 -10.69 -6.89 -4.74
N GLU A 72 -10.00 -6.47 -3.69
CA GLU A 72 -10.60 -6.17 -2.37
C GLU A 72 -11.39 -4.85 -2.35
N GLY A 73 -11.19 -4.00 -3.38
CA GLY A 73 -11.95 -2.77 -3.57
C GLY A 73 -11.22 -1.48 -3.15
N ASP A 74 -9.91 -1.51 -2.99
CA ASP A 74 -9.13 -0.30 -2.73
C ASP A 74 -9.23 0.68 -3.92
N ASP A 75 -9.36 1.97 -3.64
CA ASP A 75 -9.50 3.03 -4.65
C ASP A 75 -8.18 3.47 -5.26
N GLU A 76 -7.07 3.18 -4.60
CA GLU A 76 -5.70 3.51 -5.03
C GLU A 76 -4.72 2.47 -4.47
N ILE A 77 -3.67 2.18 -5.23
CA ILE A 77 -2.51 1.42 -4.74
C ILE A 77 -1.33 2.39 -4.57
N ASN A 78 -0.72 2.39 -3.39
CA ASN A 78 0.38 3.30 -3.07
C ASN A 78 1.64 2.51 -2.69
N LEU A 79 2.78 2.84 -3.29
CA LEU A 79 4.08 2.26 -2.94
C LEU A 79 4.78 3.15 -1.91
N ASN A 80 5.21 2.58 -0.78
CA ASN A 80 6.00 3.28 0.22
C ASN A 80 7.49 3.17 -0.11
N VAL A 81 8.13 4.32 -0.37
CA VAL A 81 9.60 4.44 -0.54
C VAL A 81 10.24 5.38 0.49
N GLY A 82 9.53 5.73 1.57
CA GLY A 82 9.97 6.72 2.55
C GLY A 82 10.15 6.20 3.98
N CYS A 83 9.70 4.99 4.30
CA CYS A 83 9.80 4.46 5.67
C CYS A 83 11.25 4.13 6.04
N PRO A 84 11.84 4.75 7.10
CA PRO A 84 13.24 4.57 7.47
C PRO A 84 13.47 3.48 8.51
N SER A 85 12.45 2.73 8.94
CA SER A 85 12.60 1.77 10.04
C SER A 85 13.57 0.64 9.71
N ASP A 86 14.32 0.14 10.70
CA ASP A 86 15.28 -0.95 10.54
C ASP A 86 14.64 -2.23 9.98
N ARG A 87 13.41 -2.50 10.38
CA ARG A 87 12.63 -3.64 9.87
C ARG A 87 12.36 -3.52 8.37
N VAL A 88 12.13 -2.31 7.88
CA VAL A 88 11.90 -2.02 6.47
C VAL A 88 13.21 -2.05 5.70
N GLN A 89 14.30 -1.52 6.28
CA GLN A 89 15.63 -1.56 5.66
C GLN A 89 16.16 -2.99 5.50
N SER A 90 15.98 -3.85 6.50
CA SER A 90 16.36 -5.26 6.42
C SER A 90 15.57 -6.01 5.32
N GLY A 91 14.33 -5.59 5.05
CA GLY A 91 13.49 -6.10 3.95
C GLY A 91 13.80 -5.49 2.57
N ARG A 92 14.78 -4.56 2.47
CA ARG A 92 15.17 -3.87 1.24
C ARG A 92 14.02 -3.12 0.54
N PHE A 93 13.14 -2.47 1.30
CA PHE A 93 12.07 -1.62 0.78
C PHE A 93 11.96 -0.33 1.62
N GLY A 94 11.01 0.56 1.33
CA GLY A 94 10.91 1.86 1.99
C GLY A 94 12.03 2.81 1.60
N ALA A 95 12.61 3.54 2.55
CA ALA A 95 13.56 4.62 2.30
C ALA A 95 14.83 4.19 1.53
N CYS A 96 15.26 2.94 1.64
CA CYS A 96 16.43 2.47 0.89
C CYS A 96 16.18 2.48 -0.63
N LEU A 97 14.93 2.36 -1.08
CA LEU A 97 14.58 2.43 -2.50
C LEU A 97 14.81 3.81 -3.13
N MET A 98 14.93 4.88 -2.32
CA MET A 98 15.28 6.20 -2.86
C MET A 98 16.67 6.22 -3.54
N ARG A 99 17.51 5.23 -3.26
CA ARG A 99 18.82 5.07 -3.90
C ARG A 99 18.77 4.25 -5.19
N GLU A 100 17.58 3.70 -5.52
CA GLU A 100 17.35 2.82 -6.66
C GLU A 100 16.15 3.32 -7.48
N PRO A 101 16.21 4.57 -8.02
CA PRO A 101 15.07 5.20 -8.70
C PRO A 101 14.59 4.43 -9.92
N GLU A 102 15.49 3.74 -10.63
CA GLU A 102 15.15 2.89 -11.77
C GLU A 102 14.29 1.70 -11.34
N LEU A 103 14.60 1.06 -10.20
CA LEU A 103 13.78 -0.02 -9.64
C LEU A 103 12.43 0.49 -9.21
N VAL A 104 12.35 1.68 -8.59
CA VAL A 104 11.06 2.30 -8.25
C VAL A 104 10.23 2.54 -9.51
N ALA A 105 10.84 3.08 -10.58
CA ALA A 105 10.15 3.31 -11.84
C ALA A 105 9.64 2.00 -12.46
N GLU A 106 10.43 0.92 -12.43
CA GLU A 106 10.03 -0.41 -12.88
C GLU A 106 8.83 -0.92 -12.07
N CYS A 107 8.89 -0.85 -10.74
CA CYS A 107 7.79 -1.26 -9.86
C CYS A 107 6.51 -0.49 -10.16
N MET A 108 6.61 0.84 -10.29
CA MET A 108 5.47 1.71 -10.59
C MET A 108 4.85 1.41 -11.95
N ALA A 109 5.68 1.24 -12.99
CA ALA A 109 5.23 0.88 -14.33
C ALA A 109 4.54 -0.49 -14.36
N ALA A 110 5.14 -1.49 -13.67
CA ALA A 110 4.57 -2.83 -13.61
C ALA A 110 3.21 -2.86 -12.90
N MET A 111 3.07 -2.20 -11.75
CA MET A 111 1.78 -2.09 -11.06
C MET A 111 0.76 -1.33 -11.90
N GLY A 112 1.11 -0.17 -12.47
CA GLY A 112 0.22 0.65 -13.29
C GLY A 112 -0.30 -0.05 -14.54
N ALA A 113 0.49 -0.99 -15.11
CA ALA A 113 0.05 -1.83 -16.21
C ALA A 113 -0.87 -2.99 -15.79
N ALA A 114 -0.92 -3.31 -14.49
CA ALA A 114 -1.58 -4.50 -13.97
C ALA A 114 -2.96 -4.24 -13.35
N VAL A 115 -3.25 -2.99 -12.96
CA VAL A 115 -4.50 -2.56 -12.31
C VAL A 115 -5.10 -1.35 -13.02
N SER A 116 -6.39 -1.10 -12.81
CA SER A 116 -7.12 0.04 -13.39
C SER A 116 -7.20 1.24 -12.43
N VAL A 117 -7.02 1.00 -11.14
CA VAL A 117 -7.00 2.06 -10.13
C VAL A 117 -5.68 2.85 -10.19
N PRO A 118 -5.65 4.12 -9.72
CA PRO A 118 -4.42 4.89 -9.65
C PRO A 118 -3.32 4.18 -8.88
N VAL A 119 -2.08 4.29 -9.38
CA VAL A 119 -0.88 3.80 -8.68
C VAL A 119 0.01 5.01 -8.36
N THR A 120 0.31 5.20 -7.09
CA THR A 120 1.06 6.34 -6.58
C THR A 120 2.26 5.92 -5.76
N VAL A 121 3.19 6.83 -5.51
CA VAL A 121 4.37 6.60 -4.66
C VAL A 121 4.42 7.63 -3.55
N LYS A 122 4.77 7.19 -2.34
CA LYS A 122 5.03 8.07 -1.20
C LYS A 122 6.50 7.94 -0.78
N CYS A 123 7.24 9.03 -0.87
CA CYS A 123 8.62 9.18 -0.41
C CYS A 123 8.74 10.11 0.80
#